data_23bc18dcded41d697b38489c6813a783
#
_entry.id   23bc18dcded41d697b38489c6813a783
#
_cell.length_a   1.000
_cell.length_b   1.000
_cell.length_c   1.000
_cell.angle_alpha   90.00
_cell.angle_beta   90.00
_cell.angle_gamma   90.00
#
_symmetry.space_group_name_H-M   'P 1'
#
loop_
_entity.id
_entity.type
_entity.pdbx_description
1 polymer ?
#
loop_
_entity_poly.entity_id
_entity_poly.type
_entity_poly.pdbx_seq_one_letter_code
_entity_poly.pdbx_strand_id
1 'polypeptide(L)'
;DIRSMVIKTTGLAAALSEQFKDRDDVRVAFVFGSIANDTQQAGSDIDLMLIGEIGLRALTSLMAEMRLTLGREINPHVLTVGDFVERRNRGEHFIVSVLESPKLFIKGTENDLETVG
;
A
#
# COMPACT_ATOMS: atom_id res chain seq x y z
N ASP A 1 -3.27 23.28 -7.28
CA ASP A 1 -1.85 23.55 -7.09
C ASP A 1 -1.08 22.28 -6.85
N ILE A 2 -0.06 22.06 -7.66
CA ILE A 2 0.74 20.83 -7.61
C ILE A 2 1.42 20.68 -6.27
N ARG A 3 1.93 21.78 -5.73
CA ARG A 3 2.59 21.74 -4.44
C ARG A 3 1.65 21.29 -3.33
N SER A 4 0.44 21.78 -3.37
CA SER A 4 -0.57 21.41 -2.39
C SER A 4 -0.89 19.93 -2.47
N MET A 5 -0.97 19.40 -3.68
CA MET A 5 -1.24 17.97 -3.89
C MET A 5 -0.09 17.12 -3.35
N VAL A 6 1.14 17.52 -3.61
CA VAL A 6 2.31 16.80 -3.14
C VAL A 6 2.36 16.78 -1.61
N ILE A 7 2.11 17.92 -0.97
CA ILE A 7 2.10 18.00 0.48
C ILE A 7 1.03 17.08 1.07
N LYS A 8 -0.15 17.09 0.48
CA LYS A 8 -1.26 16.26 0.93
C LYS A 8 -0.92 14.78 0.83
N THR A 9 -0.35 14.39 -0.31
CA THR A 9 0.04 13.01 -0.52
C THR A 9 1.15 12.60 0.45
N THR A 10 2.11 13.50 0.66
CA THR A 10 3.20 13.26 1.60
C THR A 10 2.68 13.10 3.02
N GLY A 11 1.68 13.91 3.40
CA GLY A 11 1.08 13.82 4.72
C GLY A 11 0.42 12.46 4.94
N LEU A 12 -0.28 11.96 3.91
CA LEU A 12 -0.92 10.66 3.98
C LEU A 12 0.13 9.57 4.14
N ALA A 13 1.18 9.62 3.32
CA ALA A 13 2.24 8.62 3.39
C ALA A 13 2.91 8.64 4.75
N ALA A 14 3.19 9.83 5.29
CA ALA A 14 3.84 9.95 6.59
C ALA A 14 2.96 9.36 7.70
N ALA A 15 1.66 9.66 7.66
CA ALA A 15 0.73 9.16 8.67
C ALA A 15 0.66 7.63 8.65
N LEU A 16 0.62 7.05 7.45
CA LEU A 16 0.55 5.61 7.32
C LEU A 16 1.88 4.95 7.63
N SER A 17 2.98 5.58 7.23
CA SER A 17 4.32 5.03 7.47
C SER A 17 4.62 4.82 8.94
N GLU A 18 4.09 5.70 9.79
CA GLU A 18 4.30 5.55 11.24
C GLU A 18 3.80 4.21 11.74
N GLN A 19 2.74 3.70 11.14
CA GLN A 19 2.14 2.45 11.59
C GLN A 19 2.90 1.23 11.09
N PHE A 20 3.79 1.41 10.14
CA PHE A 20 4.56 0.32 9.54
C PHE A 20 6.02 0.30 9.94
N LYS A 21 6.52 1.36 10.55
CA LYS A 21 7.96 1.51 10.73
C LYS A 21 8.59 0.41 11.58
N ASP A 22 7.83 -0.14 12.53
CA ASP A 22 8.34 -1.20 13.41
C ASP A 22 7.83 -2.59 13.01
N ARG A 23 7.25 -2.71 11.83
CA ARG A 23 6.69 -3.98 11.36
C ARG A 23 7.66 -4.68 10.43
N ASP A 24 8.47 -5.56 10.98
CA ASP A 24 9.41 -6.33 10.17
C ASP A 24 8.72 -7.40 9.34
N ASP A 25 7.46 -7.71 9.68
CA ASP A 25 6.70 -8.70 8.94
C ASP A 25 6.11 -8.14 7.63
N VAL A 26 6.29 -6.86 7.36
CA VAL A 26 5.89 -6.26 6.09
C VAL A 26 7.13 -5.76 5.39
N ARG A 27 7.39 -6.26 4.20
CA ARG A 27 8.55 -5.87 3.41
C ARG A 27 8.29 -4.62 2.58
N VAL A 28 7.14 -4.60 1.93
CA VAL A 28 6.75 -3.47 1.09
C VAL A 28 5.27 -3.20 1.31
N ALA A 29 4.90 -1.94 1.40
CA ALA A 29 3.51 -1.54 1.52
C ALA A 29 3.29 -0.28 0.70
N PHE A 30 2.23 -0.25 -0.09
CA PHE A 30 1.90 0.92 -0.87
C PHE A 30 0.40 1.01 -1.13
N VAL A 31 -0.05 2.25 -1.30
CA VAL A 31 -1.41 2.53 -1.72
C VAL A 31 -1.40 2.64 -3.24
N PHE A 32 -2.40 2.08 -3.90
CA PHE A 32 -2.46 2.15 -5.35
C PHE A 32 -3.86 2.53 -5.79
N GLY A 33 -4.03 2.78 -7.08
CA GLY A 33 -5.33 3.18 -7.61
C GLY A 33 -5.55 4.67 -7.50
N SER A 34 -6.80 5.07 -7.36
CA SER A 34 -7.18 6.49 -7.44
C SER A 34 -6.60 7.36 -6.33
N ILE A 35 -6.41 6.79 -5.14
CA ILE A 35 -5.87 7.58 -4.02
C ILE A 35 -4.41 7.99 -4.31
N ALA A 36 -3.64 7.10 -4.93
CA ALA A 36 -2.25 7.39 -5.27
C ALA A 36 -2.17 8.45 -6.37
N ASN A 37 -3.19 8.53 -7.19
CA ASN A 37 -3.33 9.54 -8.25
C ASN A 37 -3.80 10.89 -7.73
N ASP A 38 -4.25 10.92 -6.49
CA ASP A 38 -4.84 12.11 -5.90
C ASP A 38 -6.07 12.57 -6.66
N THR A 39 -6.78 11.62 -7.26
CA THR A 39 -8.01 11.93 -7.98
C THR A 39 -9.23 11.35 -7.26
N GLN A 40 -9.03 10.79 -6.11
CA GLN A 40 -10.10 10.15 -5.37
C GLN A 40 -11.12 11.18 -4.89
N GLN A 41 -12.32 10.69 -4.65
CA GLN A 41 -13.35 11.49 -4.03
C GLN A 41 -13.44 11.14 -2.56
N ALA A 42 -14.02 12.05 -1.79
CA ALA A 42 -14.22 11.80 -0.37
C ALA A 42 -15.02 10.51 -0.21
N GLY A 43 -14.56 9.64 0.65
CA GLY A 43 -15.26 8.39 0.91
C GLY A 43 -14.85 7.22 0.02
N SER A 44 -13.97 7.45 -0.95
CA SER A 44 -13.46 6.36 -1.77
C SER A 44 -12.64 5.39 -0.92
N ASP A 45 -12.76 4.11 -1.23
CA ASP A 45 -11.98 3.09 -0.55
C ASP A 45 -10.50 3.21 -0.94
N ILE A 46 -9.65 2.86 -0.01
CA ILE A 46 -8.22 2.88 -0.24
C ILE A 46 -7.75 1.46 -0.52
N ASP A 47 -7.10 1.27 -1.66
CA ASP A 47 -6.51 -0.02 -1.99
C ASP A 47 -5.08 -0.05 -1.50
N LEU A 48 -4.79 -1.00 -0.64
CA LEU A 48 -3.49 -1.09 0.01
C LEU A 48 -2.86 -2.45 -0.30
N MET A 49 -1.63 -2.43 -0.79
CA MET A 49 -0.89 -3.66 -1.05
C MET A 49 0.13 -3.86 0.07
N LEU A 50 0.14 -5.07 0.62
CA LEU A 50 1.08 -5.46 1.66
C LEU A 50 1.81 -6.72 1.20
N ILE A 51 3.12 -6.63 1.13
CA ILE A 51 3.94 -7.79 0.74
C ILE A 51 4.80 -8.17 1.94
N GLY A 52 4.57 -9.35 2.48
CA GLY A 52 5.29 -9.82 3.66
C GLY A 52 4.57 -10.97 4.32
N GLU A 53 4.94 -11.22 5.56
CA GLU A 53 4.43 -12.36 6.33
C GLU A 53 3.55 -11.93 7.50
N ILE A 54 2.78 -10.87 7.33
CA ILE A 54 1.94 -10.36 8.41
C ILE A 54 0.80 -11.35 8.73
N GLY A 55 0.60 -11.61 10.00
CA GLY A 55 -0.46 -12.51 10.44
C GLY A 55 -1.82 -11.82 10.43
N LEU A 56 -2.88 -12.63 10.44
CA LEU A 56 -4.24 -12.11 10.35
C LEU A 56 -4.59 -11.19 11.52
N ARG A 57 -4.20 -11.56 12.73
CA ARG A 57 -4.50 -10.76 13.91
C ARG A 57 -3.83 -9.39 13.83
N ALA A 58 -2.56 -9.39 13.45
CA ALA A 58 -1.81 -8.14 13.31
C ALA A 58 -2.40 -7.29 12.20
N LEU A 59 -2.79 -7.93 11.11
CA LEU A 59 -3.42 -7.22 9.99
C LEU A 59 -4.73 -6.56 10.41
N THR A 60 -5.56 -7.28 11.15
CA THR A 60 -6.84 -6.74 11.60
C THR A 60 -6.64 -5.52 12.49
N SER A 61 -5.71 -5.60 13.43
CA SER A 61 -5.39 -4.46 14.30
C SER A 61 -4.88 -3.28 13.51
N LEU A 62 -3.97 -3.54 12.58
CA LEU A 62 -3.38 -2.49 11.77
C LEU A 62 -4.43 -1.78 10.92
N MET A 63 -5.32 -2.55 10.31
CA MET A 63 -6.38 -1.99 9.48
C MET A 63 -7.34 -1.14 10.31
N ALA A 64 -7.66 -1.57 11.53
CA ALA A 64 -8.53 -0.79 12.40
C ALA A 64 -7.90 0.56 12.73
N GLU A 65 -6.61 0.57 13.04
CA GLU A 65 -5.91 1.81 13.32
C GLU A 65 -5.87 2.73 12.13
N MET A 66 -5.64 2.16 10.95
CA MET A 66 -5.59 2.96 9.72
C MET A 66 -6.93 3.57 9.39
N ARG A 67 -8.02 2.81 9.60
CA ARG A 67 -9.35 3.36 9.38
C ARG A 67 -9.63 4.56 10.28
N LEU A 68 -9.21 4.45 11.55
CA LEU A 68 -9.38 5.55 12.50
C LEU A 68 -8.57 6.77 12.06
N THR A 69 -7.35 6.55 11.60
CA THR A 69 -6.48 7.64 11.17
C THR A 69 -7.00 8.33 9.93
N LEU A 70 -7.49 7.56 8.96
CA LEU A 70 -7.87 8.09 7.66
C LEU A 70 -9.35 8.42 7.53
N GLY A 71 -10.19 7.80 8.35
CA GLY A 71 -11.63 7.97 8.23
C GLY A 71 -12.20 7.36 6.97
N ARG A 72 -11.55 6.33 6.43
CA ARG A 72 -11.97 5.66 5.20
C ARG A 72 -11.83 4.16 5.33
N GLU A 73 -12.58 3.45 4.49
CA GLU A 73 -12.41 2.01 4.39
C GLU A 73 -11.13 1.69 3.65
N ILE A 74 -10.51 0.60 4.05
CA ILE A 74 -9.27 0.17 3.43
C ILE A 74 -9.45 -1.27 2.95
N ASN A 75 -9.07 -1.52 1.71
CA ASN A 75 -9.09 -2.84 1.11
C ASN A 75 -7.67 -3.39 1.08
N PRO A 76 -7.29 -4.22 2.03
CA PRO A 76 -5.93 -4.75 2.04
C PRO A 76 -5.79 -5.93 1.09
N HIS A 77 -4.70 -5.93 0.35
CA HIS A 77 -4.32 -7.04 -0.52
C HIS A 77 -2.99 -7.55 -0.01
N VAL A 78 -3.02 -8.70 0.66
CA VAL A 78 -1.83 -9.24 1.33
C VAL A 78 -1.28 -10.40 0.54
N LEU A 79 0.01 -10.34 0.24
CA LEU A 79 0.72 -11.41 -0.47
C LEU A 79 2.03 -11.67 0.26
N THR A 80 2.42 -12.94 0.30
CA THR A 80 3.78 -13.24 0.74
C THR A 80 4.73 -12.85 -0.37
N VAL A 81 6.00 -12.71 -0.05
CA VAL A 81 7.01 -12.41 -1.06
C VAL A 81 6.97 -13.47 -2.17
N GLY A 82 6.88 -14.74 -1.78
CA GLY A 82 6.82 -15.83 -2.76
C GLY A 82 5.62 -15.73 -3.68
N ASP A 83 4.44 -15.45 -3.11
CA ASP A 83 3.23 -15.29 -3.90
C ASP A 83 3.35 -14.14 -4.88
N PHE A 84 3.88 -13.02 -4.40
CA PHE A 84 4.02 -11.84 -5.25
C PHE A 84 4.95 -12.13 -6.43
N VAL A 85 6.10 -12.74 -6.15
CA VAL A 85 7.08 -13.06 -7.19
C VAL A 85 6.48 -14.03 -8.21
N GLU A 86 5.79 -15.07 -7.73
CA GLU A 86 5.18 -16.05 -8.61
C GLU A 86 4.16 -15.41 -9.53
N ARG A 87 3.28 -14.59 -8.96
CA ARG A 87 2.24 -13.94 -9.77
C ARG A 87 2.83 -12.95 -10.76
N ARG A 88 3.87 -12.24 -10.34
CA ARG A 88 4.56 -11.31 -11.23
C ARG A 88 5.18 -12.05 -12.40
N ASN A 89 5.87 -13.16 -12.11
CA ASN A 89 6.54 -13.94 -13.16
C ASN A 89 5.57 -14.59 -14.11
N ARG A 90 4.37 -14.93 -13.63
CA ARG A 90 3.31 -15.48 -14.46
C ARG A 90 2.61 -14.43 -15.32
N GLY A 91 2.85 -13.17 -15.03
CA GLY A 91 2.15 -12.10 -15.72
C GLY A 91 0.68 -12.03 -15.35
N GLU A 92 0.34 -12.36 -14.10
CA GLU A 92 -1.04 -12.34 -13.66
C GLU A 92 -1.62 -10.94 -13.85
N HIS A 93 -2.83 -10.88 -14.41
CA HIS A 93 -3.43 -9.62 -14.79
C HIS A 93 -3.53 -8.62 -13.65
N PHE A 94 -3.96 -9.08 -12.48
CA PHE A 94 -4.11 -8.19 -11.33
C PHE A 94 -2.76 -7.57 -10.94
N ILE A 95 -1.72 -8.40 -10.85
CA ILE A 95 -0.40 -7.92 -10.46
C ILE A 95 0.18 -6.95 -11.49
N VAL A 96 0.04 -7.29 -12.78
CA VAL A 96 0.51 -6.39 -13.84
C VAL A 96 -0.21 -5.05 -13.74
N SER A 97 -1.51 -5.09 -13.53
CA SER A 97 -2.33 -3.89 -13.40
C SER A 97 -1.86 -3.03 -12.23
N VAL A 98 -1.61 -3.66 -11.08
CA VAL A 98 -1.13 -2.95 -9.89
C VAL A 98 0.23 -2.32 -10.14
N LEU A 99 1.14 -3.07 -10.77
CA LEU A 99 2.49 -2.56 -11.03
C LEU A 99 2.49 -1.39 -12.00
N GLU A 100 1.51 -1.33 -12.88
CA GLU A 100 1.40 -0.24 -13.84
C GLU A 100 0.64 0.96 -13.32
N SER A 101 -0.04 0.82 -12.19
CA SER A 101 -0.83 1.92 -11.65
C SER A 101 0.04 2.85 -10.79
N PRO A 102 -0.41 4.08 -10.57
CA PRO A 102 0.28 4.99 -9.66
C PRO A 102 0.32 4.40 -8.26
N LYS A 103 1.42 4.60 -7.55
CA LYS A 103 1.63 4.04 -6.22
C LYS A 103 2.13 5.11 -5.26
N LEU A 104 1.67 5.03 -4.03
CA LEU A 104 2.17 5.86 -2.94
C LEU A 104 2.78 4.91 -1.92
N PHE A 105 4.10 4.87 -1.86
CA PHE A 105 4.79 3.95 -0.98
C PHE A 105 4.73 4.37 0.47
N ILE A 106 4.37 3.43 1.32
CA ILE A 106 4.29 3.64 2.77
C ILE A 106 5.47 2.98 3.44
N LYS A 107 5.88 1.81 2.97
CA LYS A 107 7.06 1.13 3.46
C LYS A 107 7.80 0.56 2.27
N GLY A 108 9.13 0.73 2.27
CA GLY A 108 9.94 0.32 1.15
C GLY A 108 9.87 1.32 0.01
N THR A 109 10.49 0.99 -1.09
CA THR A 109 10.55 1.85 -2.27
C THR A 109 10.19 1.06 -3.51
N GLU A 110 10.09 1.77 -4.63
CA GLU A 110 9.85 1.12 -5.91
C GLU A 110 10.97 0.12 -6.23
N ASN A 111 12.20 0.49 -5.89
CA ASN A 111 13.33 -0.41 -6.08
C ASN A 111 13.17 -1.67 -5.24
N ASP A 112 12.72 -1.52 -3.99
CA ASP A 112 12.47 -2.67 -3.13
C ASP A 112 11.41 -3.58 -3.74
N LEU A 113 10.38 -2.99 -4.32
CA LEU A 113 9.32 -3.76 -4.96
C LEU A 113 9.84 -4.56 -6.15
N GLU A 114 10.72 -3.96 -6.94
CA GLU A 114 11.28 -4.61 -8.11
C GLU A 114 12.26 -5.73 -7.75
N THR A 115 12.95 -5.58 -6.64
CA THR A 115 14.00 -6.53 -6.25
C THR A 115 13.54 -7.56 -5.23
N VAL A 116 12.31 -7.44 -4.73
CA VAL A 116 11.79 -8.39 -3.75
C VAL A 116 11.74 -9.78 -4.35
N GLY A 117 12.17 -10.74 -3.57
CA GLY A 117 12.30 -12.12 -4.03
C GLY A 117 13.71 -12.38 -4.47
#